data_5127bf673af7f83ecc059b032bde8e44
#
_entry.id   5127bf673af7f83ecc059b032bde8e44
#
_cell.length_a   1.000
_cell.length_b   1.000
_cell.length_c   1.000
_cell.angle_alpha   90.00
_cell.angle_beta   90.00
_cell.angle_gamma   90.00
#
_symmetry.space_group_name_H-M   'P 1'
#
loop_
_entity.id
_entity.type
_entity.pdbx_description
1 polymer ?
#
loop_
_entity_poly.entity_id
_entity_poly.type
_entity_poly.pdbx_seq_one_letter_code
_entity_poly.pdbx_strand_id
1 'polypeptide(L)'
;MLLTAIFAVMATAGSFAQRTPHAIGVHFGGSTMDFEYQYHFNKKNFLDVTAGIFDLDKGFCATAVYNWNIRQWPNWTPRFATWKFWGGFGGGFGFYDHDDDDDFFLGPVGTLGFGFTLKDIPLTLGIDYRPMIAINVGDDCKIIDSGFKNLGVTLTYRF
;
A
#
# COMPACT_ATOMS: atom_id res chain seq x y z
N MET A 1 -5.23 -21.24 11.80
CA MET A 1 -4.82 -20.58 13.03
C MET A 1 -4.33 -19.14 12.82
N LEU A 2 -3.56 -18.81 11.76
CA LEU A 2 -3.10 -17.43 11.52
C LEU A 2 -4.25 -16.46 11.21
N LEU A 3 -5.21 -16.87 10.37
CA LEU A 3 -6.37 -16.05 10.00
C LEU A 3 -7.28 -15.74 11.19
N THR A 4 -7.45 -16.68 12.12
CA THR A 4 -8.24 -16.49 13.34
C THR A 4 -7.58 -15.53 14.32
N ALA A 5 -6.25 -15.50 14.38
CA ALA A 5 -5.50 -14.53 15.21
C ALA A 5 -5.64 -13.11 14.67
N ILE A 6 -5.61 -12.91 13.34
CA ILE A 6 -5.81 -11.60 12.69
C ILE A 6 -7.23 -11.08 12.94
N PHE A 7 -8.26 -11.95 12.85
CA PHE A 7 -9.63 -11.58 13.18
C PHE A 7 -9.83 -11.26 14.66
N ALA A 8 -9.15 -11.94 15.57
CA ALA A 8 -9.25 -11.69 17.02
C ALA A 8 -8.60 -10.33 17.39
N VAL A 9 -7.50 -9.97 16.78
CA VAL A 9 -6.86 -8.65 16.98
C VAL A 9 -7.75 -7.53 16.43
N MET A 10 -8.43 -7.74 15.30
CA MET A 10 -9.38 -6.78 14.76
C MET A 10 -10.63 -6.60 15.64
N ALA A 11 -11.11 -7.66 16.28
CA ALA A 11 -12.31 -7.62 17.11
C ALA A 11 -12.10 -6.90 18.45
N THR A 12 -10.90 -6.89 19.01
CA THR A 12 -10.57 -6.19 20.25
C THR A 12 -10.32 -4.69 20.05
N ALA A 13 -9.99 -4.25 18.84
CA ALA A 13 -9.77 -2.83 18.51
C ALA A 13 -11.09 -2.03 18.36
N GLY A 14 -12.25 -2.70 18.30
CA GLY A 14 -13.55 -2.07 18.06
C GLY A 14 -14.12 -1.22 19.21
N SER A 15 -13.43 -1.11 20.35
CA SER A 15 -13.92 -0.38 21.53
C SER A 15 -13.38 1.06 21.68
N PHE A 16 -12.46 1.47 20.83
CA PHE A 16 -11.87 2.82 20.90
C PHE A 16 -12.20 3.60 19.62
N ALA A 17 -13.39 4.18 19.57
CA ALA A 17 -13.88 5.02 18.47
C ALA A 17 -13.22 6.41 18.40
N GLN A 18 -12.00 6.57 18.89
CA GLN A 18 -11.15 7.69 18.49
C GLN A 18 -10.40 7.23 17.23
N ARG A 19 -10.72 7.85 16.10
CA ARG A 19 -10.00 7.64 14.84
C ARG A 19 -8.52 7.97 15.06
N THR A 20 -7.74 6.97 15.41
CA THR A 20 -6.30 7.13 15.51
C THR A 20 -5.73 7.44 14.12
N PRO A 21 -4.59 8.08 14.02
CA PRO A 21 -3.96 8.36 12.74
C PRO A 21 -3.39 7.10 12.05
N HIS A 22 -3.47 5.95 12.68
CA HIS A 22 -2.80 4.73 12.25
C HIS A 22 -3.76 3.79 11.51
N ALA A 23 -3.29 3.19 10.42
CA ALA A 23 -3.96 2.09 9.75
C ALA A 23 -2.94 1.01 9.38
N ILE A 24 -3.39 -0.24 9.37
CA ILE A 24 -2.61 -1.39 8.91
C ILE A 24 -3.40 -2.12 7.84
N GLY A 25 -2.71 -2.80 6.96
CA GLY A 25 -3.36 -3.52 5.89
C GLY A 25 -2.46 -4.42 5.09
N VAL A 26 -3.00 -4.82 3.96
CA VAL A 26 -2.30 -5.63 2.96
C VAL A 26 -2.57 -5.06 1.57
N HIS A 27 -1.58 -5.16 0.72
CA HIS A 27 -1.67 -4.81 -0.68
C HIS A 27 -1.30 -6.04 -1.52
N PHE A 28 -2.11 -6.32 -2.52
CA PHE A 28 -1.90 -7.41 -3.49
C PHE A 28 -1.82 -6.78 -4.86
N GLY A 29 -0.62 -6.57 -5.34
CA GLY A 29 -0.33 -6.01 -6.65
C GLY A 29 0.07 -7.06 -7.68
N GLY A 30 0.20 -6.62 -8.92
CA GLY A 30 0.66 -7.48 -10.01
C GLY A 30 2.12 -7.93 -9.86
N SER A 31 2.93 -7.17 -9.15
CA SER A 31 4.35 -7.45 -8.90
C SER A 31 4.71 -7.49 -7.43
N THR A 32 3.81 -7.12 -6.51
CA THR A 32 4.11 -7.13 -5.07
C THR A 32 2.97 -7.71 -4.26
N MET A 33 3.35 -8.30 -3.13
CA MET A 33 2.44 -8.70 -2.05
C MET A 33 2.99 -8.16 -0.76
N ASP A 34 2.33 -7.14 -0.21
CA ASP A 34 2.91 -6.29 0.83
C ASP A 34 2.04 -6.22 2.07
N PHE A 35 2.68 -6.12 3.22
CA PHE A 35 2.09 -5.49 4.39
C PHE A 35 2.10 -3.98 4.20
N GLU A 36 1.01 -3.32 4.60
CA GLU A 36 0.81 -1.90 4.46
C GLU A 36 0.57 -1.26 5.83
N TYR A 37 1.30 -0.18 6.11
CA TYR A 37 1.08 0.68 7.25
C TYR A 37 0.84 2.11 6.77
N GLN A 38 -0.26 2.72 7.24
CA GLN A 38 -0.56 4.11 6.91
C GLN A 38 -0.57 4.98 8.16
N TYR A 39 0.04 6.16 8.05
CA TYR A 39 -0.06 7.23 9.03
C TYR A 39 -0.80 8.43 8.44
N HIS A 40 -1.99 8.70 8.95
CA HIS A 40 -2.84 9.80 8.48
C HIS A 40 -2.54 11.09 9.26
N PHE A 41 -1.81 12.01 8.68
CA PHE A 41 -1.54 13.33 9.28
C PHE A 41 -2.83 14.14 9.46
N ASN A 42 -3.76 14.01 8.53
CA ASN A 42 -5.07 14.64 8.53
C ASN A 42 -6.01 13.92 7.56
N LYS A 43 -7.20 14.48 7.31
CA LYS A 43 -8.17 13.90 6.37
C LYS A 43 -7.70 13.92 4.90
N LYS A 44 -6.73 14.77 4.58
CA LYS A 44 -6.25 14.98 3.20
C LYS A 44 -4.98 14.22 2.89
N ASN A 45 -4.10 14.02 3.88
CA ASN A 45 -2.74 13.51 3.64
C ASN A 45 -2.43 12.31 4.53
N PHE A 46 -1.74 11.33 3.97
CA PHE A 46 -1.24 10.18 4.71
C PHE A 46 0.08 9.69 4.12
N LEU A 47 0.93 9.16 4.97
CA LEU A 47 2.11 8.39 4.60
C LEU A 47 1.71 6.93 4.50
N ASP A 48 2.12 6.27 3.45
CA ASP A 48 1.91 4.86 3.20
C ASP A 48 3.28 4.19 3.13
N VAL A 49 3.51 3.22 4.00
CA VAL A 49 4.74 2.43 4.05
C VAL A 49 4.37 0.98 3.79
N THR A 50 4.99 0.39 2.79
CA THR A 50 4.79 -1.02 2.46
C THR A 50 6.08 -1.80 2.55
N ALA A 51 5.96 -3.08 2.87
CA ALA A 51 7.07 -4.02 2.86
C ALA A 51 6.56 -5.41 2.52
N GLY A 52 7.17 -6.07 1.56
CA GLY A 52 6.72 -7.39 1.11
C GLY A 52 7.56 -8.03 0.04
N ILE A 53 6.96 -9.00 -0.63
CA ILE A 53 7.59 -9.81 -1.67
C ILE A 53 7.47 -9.07 -3.00
N PHE A 54 8.54 -9.08 -3.76
CA PHE A 54 8.64 -8.49 -5.09
C PHE A 54 8.76 -9.59 -6.16
N ASP A 55 8.06 -9.40 -7.29
CA ASP A 55 8.06 -10.27 -8.48
C ASP A 55 7.84 -11.77 -8.18
N LEU A 56 6.76 -12.06 -7.41
CA LEU A 56 6.30 -13.42 -7.13
C LEU A 56 7.39 -14.34 -6.51
N ASP A 57 8.01 -13.88 -5.44
CA ASP A 57 9.00 -14.62 -4.64
C ASP A 57 10.47 -14.48 -5.11
N LYS A 58 10.76 -13.57 -6.02
CA LYS A 58 12.12 -13.32 -6.49
C LYS A 58 12.87 -12.24 -5.72
N GLY A 59 12.20 -11.58 -4.77
CA GLY A 59 12.85 -10.53 -4.01
C GLY A 59 11.98 -9.92 -2.93
N PHE A 60 12.56 -8.93 -2.26
CA PHE A 60 11.92 -8.11 -1.24
C PHE A 60 11.86 -6.66 -1.71
N CYS A 61 10.76 -5.99 -1.43
CA CYS A 61 10.59 -4.56 -1.70
C CYS A 61 9.99 -3.85 -0.50
N ALA A 62 10.48 -2.65 -0.22
CA ALA A 62 9.88 -1.73 0.73
C ALA A 62 9.71 -0.36 0.09
N THR A 63 8.56 0.27 0.32
CA THR A 63 8.27 1.60 -0.22
C THR A 63 7.74 2.53 0.86
N ALA A 64 7.97 3.82 0.67
CA ALA A 64 7.37 4.88 1.47
C ALA A 64 6.85 5.97 0.54
N VAL A 65 5.54 6.21 0.57
CA VAL A 65 4.86 7.12 -0.35
C VAL A 65 3.99 8.11 0.43
N TYR A 66 4.18 9.38 0.17
CA TYR A 66 3.32 10.42 0.70
C TYR A 66 2.14 10.64 -0.24
N ASN A 67 0.94 10.41 0.26
CA ASN A 67 -0.31 10.43 -0.49
C ASN A 67 -1.20 11.62 -0.13
N TRP A 68 -1.91 12.13 -1.13
CA TRP A 68 -2.96 13.11 -0.98
C TRP A 68 -4.30 12.50 -1.38
N ASN A 69 -5.32 12.62 -0.52
CA ASN A 69 -6.72 12.39 -0.90
C ASN A 69 -7.18 13.55 -1.78
N ILE A 70 -7.05 13.39 -3.07
CA ILE A 70 -7.34 14.42 -4.09
C ILE A 70 -8.83 14.76 -4.08
N ARG A 71 -9.68 13.74 -3.94
CA ARG A 71 -11.12 13.90 -3.87
C ARG A 71 -11.78 12.87 -2.96
N GLN A 72 -12.84 13.30 -2.28
CA GLN A 72 -13.66 12.44 -1.43
C GLN A 72 -15.14 12.70 -1.71
N TRP A 73 -15.92 11.62 -1.77
CA TRP A 73 -17.37 11.66 -2.02
C TRP A 73 -18.11 10.93 -0.89
N PRO A 74 -18.46 11.64 0.21
CA PRO A 74 -19.10 11.02 1.38
C PRO A 74 -20.55 10.61 1.15
N ASN A 75 -21.19 11.15 0.12
CA ASN A 75 -22.61 10.94 -0.17
C ASN A 75 -22.86 10.19 -1.48
N TRP A 76 -21.81 9.62 -2.09
CA TRP A 76 -21.96 8.82 -3.30
C TRP A 76 -22.52 7.44 -2.96
N THR A 77 -23.18 6.80 -3.90
CA THR A 77 -23.76 5.46 -3.74
C THR A 77 -22.67 4.39 -3.73
N PRO A 78 -22.69 3.47 -2.76
CA PRO A 78 -23.62 3.31 -1.63
C PRO A 78 -23.34 4.27 -0.47
N ARG A 79 -24.38 4.75 0.19
CA ARG A 79 -24.27 5.79 1.24
C ARG A 79 -23.59 5.33 2.54
N PHE A 80 -23.39 4.03 2.73
CA PHE A 80 -22.66 3.49 3.88
C PHE A 80 -21.13 3.61 3.74
N ALA A 81 -20.65 4.13 2.61
CA ALA A 81 -19.24 4.29 2.33
C ALA A 81 -18.89 5.73 1.92
N THR A 82 -17.65 6.13 2.17
CA THR A 82 -17.06 7.35 1.64
C THR A 82 -16.06 6.96 0.57
N TRP A 83 -16.33 7.31 -0.66
CA TRP A 83 -15.43 7.11 -1.78
C TRP A 83 -14.30 8.11 -1.75
N LYS A 84 -13.13 7.69 -2.17
CA LYS A 84 -11.94 8.52 -2.22
C LYS A 84 -11.06 8.18 -3.42
N PHE A 85 -10.44 9.22 -3.94
CA PHE A 85 -9.40 9.14 -4.95
C PHE A 85 -8.14 9.76 -4.35
N TRP A 86 -7.05 9.03 -4.42
CA TRP A 86 -5.77 9.50 -3.90
C TRP A 86 -4.67 9.32 -4.93
N GLY A 87 -3.61 10.10 -4.75
CA GLY A 87 -2.39 9.98 -5.49
C GLY A 87 -1.23 10.44 -4.65
N GLY A 88 -0.05 9.91 -4.95
CA GLY A 88 1.12 10.18 -4.15
C GLY A 88 2.42 9.95 -4.88
N PHE A 89 3.48 10.32 -4.18
CA PHE A 89 4.84 10.18 -4.65
C PHE A 89 5.77 9.85 -3.48
N GLY A 90 6.77 9.02 -3.75
CA GLY A 90 7.74 8.60 -2.75
C GLY A 90 8.91 7.85 -3.35
N GLY A 91 9.48 6.97 -2.58
CA GLY A 91 10.58 6.12 -2.99
C GLY A 91 10.48 4.72 -2.42
N GLY A 92 11.24 3.82 -2.98
CA GLY A 92 11.35 2.45 -2.52
C GLY A 92 12.71 1.87 -2.81
N PHE A 93 12.98 0.76 -2.17
CA PHE A 93 14.17 -0.05 -2.39
C PHE A 93 13.83 -1.52 -2.20
N GLY A 94 14.70 -2.37 -2.71
CA GLY A 94 14.53 -3.80 -2.53
C GLY A 94 15.75 -4.59 -2.99
N PHE A 95 15.61 -5.89 -2.85
CA PHE A 95 16.59 -6.88 -3.29
C PHE A 95 15.87 -7.83 -4.26
N TYR A 96 16.54 -8.15 -5.34
CA TYR A 96 16.03 -9.04 -6.37
C TYR A 96 17.04 -10.17 -6.58
N ASP A 97 16.57 -11.39 -6.40
CA ASP A 97 17.39 -12.59 -6.59
C ASP A 97 17.33 -12.99 -8.07
N HIS A 98 18.46 -12.92 -8.75
CA HIS A 98 18.60 -13.32 -10.14
C HIS A 98 19.88 -14.14 -10.35
N ASP A 99 19.75 -15.48 -10.52
CA ASP A 99 20.81 -16.41 -10.92
C ASP A 99 22.19 -16.18 -10.26
N ASP A 100 22.30 -16.35 -8.92
CA ASP A 100 23.50 -16.30 -8.09
C ASP A 100 24.01 -14.91 -7.65
N ASP A 101 23.31 -13.79 -7.99
CA ASP A 101 23.68 -12.45 -7.47
C ASP A 101 22.45 -11.73 -6.89
N ASP A 102 22.59 -11.28 -5.65
CA ASP A 102 21.60 -10.42 -4.97
C ASP A 102 21.71 -8.98 -5.50
N ASP A 103 20.83 -8.61 -6.42
CA ASP A 103 20.77 -7.26 -6.98
C ASP A 103 19.98 -6.31 -6.10
N PHE A 104 20.61 -5.25 -5.63
CA PHE A 104 19.95 -4.15 -4.93
C PHE A 104 19.37 -3.15 -5.92
N PHE A 105 18.10 -2.80 -5.73
CA PHE A 105 17.46 -1.75 -6.51
C PHE A 105 16.84 -0.67 -5.61
N LEU A 106 16.76 0.52 -6.14
CA LEU A 106 16.05 1.64 -5.53
C LEU A 106 15.43 2.51 -6.61
N GLY A 107 14.45 3.32 -6.24
CA GLY A 107 13.90 4.28 -7.18
C GLY A 107 12.66 4.99 -6.70
N PRO A 108 12.19 5.99 -7.48
CA PRO A 108 10.96 6.69 -7.21
C PRO A 108 9.73 5.80 -7.40
N VAL A 109 8.73 6.02 -6.56
CA VAL A 109 7.44 5.32 -6.58
C VAL A 109 6.34 6.37 -6.70
N GLY A 110 5.42 6.15 -7.63
CA GLY A 110 4.17 6.90 -7.71
C GLY A 110 3.01 6.08 -7.19
N THR A 111 1.92 6.71 -6.79
CA THR A 111 0.65 6.01 -6.54
C THR A 111 -0.53 6.75 -7.12
N LEU A 112 -1.49 6.01 -7.63
CA LEU A 112 -2.83 6.48 -7.97
C LEU A 112 -3.82 5.42 -7.52
N GLY A 113 -4.79 5.79 -6.69
CA GLY A 113 -5.73 4.84 -6.15
C GLY A 113 -7.15 5.38 -6.06
N PHE A 114 -8.09 4.45 -6.15
CA PHE A 114 -9.51 4.71 -6.00
C PHE A 114 -10.14 3.63 -5.13
N GLY A 115 -10.96 4.04 -4.16
CA GLY A 115 -11.58 3.10 -3.25
C GLY A 115 -12.60 3.76 -2.34
N PHE A 116 -13.01 3.01 -1.34
CA PHE A 116 -13.97 3.50 -0.36
C PHE A 116 -13.62 3.05 1.05
N THR A 117 -14.00 3.88 2.01
CA THR A 117 -13.93 3.59 3.44
C THR A 117 -15.34 3.44 3.98
N LEU A 118 -15.62 2.35 4.67
CA LEU A 118 -16.91 2.14 5.33
C LEU A 118 -17.09 3.17 6.47
N LYS A 119 -18.33 3.61 6.70
CA LYS A 119 -18.60 4.64 7.73
C LYS A 119 -18.67 4.06 9.13
N ASP A 120 -19.21 2.84 9.25
CA ASP A 120 -19.44 2.18 10.53
C ASP A 120 -18.20 1.38 10.99
N ILE A 121 -17.41 0.91 10.04
CA ILE A 121 -16.16 0.17 10.29
C ILE A 121 -15.04 0.94 9.59
N PRO A 122 -13.95 1.29 10.27
CA PRO A 122 -12.85 2.04 9.65
C PRO A 122 -12.01 1.17 8.70
N LEU A 123 -12.67 0.46 7.81
CA LEU A 123 -12.10 -0.41 6.80
C LEU A 123 -12.12 0.29 5.44
N THR A 124 -10.99 0.35 4.79
CA THR A 124 -10.85 0.85 3.42
C THR A 124 -10.54 -0.30 2.48
N LEU A 125 -11.26 -0.36 1.38
CA LEU A 125 -10.99 -1.22 0.24
C LEU A 125 -10.76 -0.33 -0.99
N GLY A 126 -9.71 -0.61 -1.74
CA GLY A 126 -9.39 0.16 -2.94
C GLY A 126 -8.62 -0.64 -3.96
N ILE A 127 -8.55 -0.09 -5.15
CA ILE A 127 -7.62 -0.48 -6.20
C ILE A 127 -6.62 0.65 -6.37
N ASP A 128 -5.35 0.31 -6.55
CA ASP A 128 -4.33 1.31 -6.80
C ASP A 128 -3.29 0.81 -7.80
N TYR A 129 -2.66 1.77 -8.44
CA TYR A 129 -1.54 1.57 -9.32
C TYR A 129 -0.31 2.22 -8.69
N ARG A 130 0.74 1.43 -8.45
CA ARG A 130 1.98 1.84 -7.77
C ARG A 130 3.21 1.61 -8.65
N PRO A 131 3.38 2.37 -9.74
CA PRO A 131 4.57 2.24 -10.55
C PRO A 131 5.82 2.63 -9.77
N MET A 132 6.86 1.81 -9.89
CA MET A 132 8.20 2.08 -9.39
C MET A 132 9.19 2.06 -10.54
N ILE A 133 10.02 3.08 -10.66
CA ILE A 133 11.17 3.05 -11.55
C ILE A 133 12.31 2.39 -10.75
N ALA A 134 12.32 1.06 -10.72
CA ALA A 134 13.34 0.30 -10.01
C ALA A 134 14.63 0.31 -10.82
N ILE A 135 15.66 0.95 -10.28
CA ILE A 135 16.98 1.05 -10.88
C ILE A 135 17.91 0.12 -10.11
N ASN A 136 18.45 -0.88 -10.79
CA ASN A 136 19.50 -1.73 -10.22
C ASN A 136 20.77 -0.89 -10.02
N VAL A 137 21.39 -1.01 -8.84
CA VAL A 137 22.59 -0.26 -8.44
C VAL A 137 23.87 -1.12 -8.62
N GLY A 138 23.78 -2.25 -9.32
CA GLY A 138 24.94 -3.09 -9.69
C GLY A 138 25.77 -2.52 -10.85
N ASP A 139 26.65 -3.35 -11.39
CA ASP A 139 27.62 -2.97 -12.45
C ASP A 139 26.96 -2.45 -13.74
N ASP A 140 25.72 -2.85 -14.01
CA ASP A 140 24.91 -2.35 -15.11
C ASP A 140 23.64 -1.68 -14.56
N CYS A 141 23.56 -0.35 -14.62
CA CYS A 141 22.33 0.40 -14.28
C CYS A 141 21.18 0.00 -15.22
N LYS A 142 20.39 -0.99 -14.84
CA LYS A 142 19.22 -1.46 -15.61
C LYS A 142 17.92 -1.10 -14.91
N ILE A 143 16.91 -0.73 -15.69
CA ILE A 143 15.54 -0.51 -15.18
C ILE A 143 14.84 -1.88 -15.15
N ILE A 144 14.23 -2.20 -14.02
CA ILE A 144 13.46 -3.44 -13.82
C ILE A 144 12.01 -3.19 -14.23
N ASP A 145 11.56 -3.83 -15.28
CA ASP A 145 10.21 -3.65 -15.85
C ASP A 145 9.07 -4.08 -14.92
N SER A 146 9.32 -5.02 -14.01
CA SER A 146 8.33 -5.49 -13.03
C SER A 146 7.80 -4.38 -12.14
N GLY A 147 8.58 -3.33 -11.88
CA GLY A 147 8.17 -2.17 -11.08
C GLY A 147 6.99 -1.40 -11.68
N PHE A 148 6.79 -1.44 -13.00
CA PHE A 148 5.67 -0.77 -13.67
C PHE A 148 4.37 -1.56 -13.64
N LYS A 149 4.39 -2.85 -13.36
CA LYS A 149 3.21 -3.75 -13.43
C LYS A 149 2.45 -3.88 -12.11
N ASN A 150 2.58 -2.91 -11.23
CA ASN A 150 2.02 -2.96 -9.89
C ASN A 150 0.64 -2.29 -9.80
N LEU A 151 -0.33 -2.87 -10.51
CA LEU A 151 -1.76 -2.60 -10.30
C LEU A 151 -2.28 -3.62 -9.27
N GLY A 152 -2.94 -3.17 -8.21
CA GLY A 152 -3.32 -4.04 -7.12
C GLY A 152 -4.58 -3.64 -6.38
N VAL A 153 -4.86 -4.41 -5.34
CA VAL A 153 -5.95 -4.20 -4.40
C VAL A 153 -5.35 -3.95 -3.02
N THR A 154 -5.81 -2.90 -2.37
CA THR A 154 -5.42 -2.57 -1.00
C THR A 154 -6.60 -2.75 -0.05
N LEU A 155 -6.33 -3.32 1.11
CA LEU A 155 -7.28 -3.48 2.21
C LEU A 155 -6.62 -2.98 3.49
N THR A 156 -7.12 -1.86 4.04
CA THR A 156 -6.56 -1.27 5.26
C THR A 156 -7.62 -1.05 6.33
N TYR A 157 -7.24 -1.30 7.56
CA TYR A 157 -8.05 -1.06 8.76
C TYR A 157 -7.40 0.04 9.61
N ARG A 158 -8.18 1.08 9.91
CA ARG A 158 -7.76 2.22 10.73
C ARG A 158 -8.25 2.05 12.17
N PHE A 159 -7.34 2.07 13.12
CA PHE A 159 -7.64 1.86 14.55
C PHE A 159 -7.32 3.10 15.40
#